data_ddbd7d2c39108e4ee3522637bd38ed9f
#
_entry.id   ddbd7d2c39108e4ee3522637bd38ed9f
#
_cell.length_a   1.000
_cell.length_b   1.000
_cell.length_c   1.000
_cell.angle_alpha   90.00
_cell.angle_beta   90.00
_cell.angle_gamma   90.00
#
_symmetry.space_group_name_H-M   'P 1'
#
loop_
_entity.id
_entity.type
_entity.pdbx_description
1 polymer ?
#
loop_
_entity_poly.entity_id
_entity_poly.type
_entity_poly.pdbx_seq_one_letter_code
_entity_poly.pdbx_strand_id
1 'polypeptide(L)'
;MAGPFDVKWIHGSADCALNSEPPLHVHAFDDNTVILRENKCLNYEGNFIYLLFGQHRALLLDTGSEPQPHHSLPLRKTVDDILNKWLTAHHRPSTALVVAHTHSHLDHVFADYQFASRPDTVVVKPSLPAIQNFFNLADWPNHTYTLDLGGRALTIIPTPGHEQTHLSIYDEQTKIMFTGDMLYAGLLTVDDWPAYRLSAERLAQFAATHSVAYVLGSHIEMKQEPRSLYPIGTTYQPQEHVLQLGPQSIFQLRDACEAMGDNPHRDVHDEFIIYPE
;
A
#
# COMPACT_ATOMS: atom_id res chain seq x y z
N MET A 1 -2.74 -20.55 -17.47
CA MET A 1 -2.58 -19.09 -17.41
C MET A 1 -1.81 -18.81 -16.16
N ALA A 2 -0.82 -17.91 -16.20
CA ALA A 2 -0.11 -17.44 -15.01
C ALA A 2 -1.11 -16.82 -14.04
N GLY A 3 -0.91 -16.99 -12.73
CA GLY A 3 -1.74 -16.35 -11.72
C GLY A 3 -1.48 -14.84 -11.64
N PRO A 4 -2.36 -14.05 -11.04
CA PRO A 4 -2.21 -12.58 -10.97
C PRO A 4 -0.96 -12.13 -10.19
N PHE A 5 -0.37 -13.00 -9.38
CA PHE A 5 0.89 -12.80 -8.65
C PHE A 5 2.02 -13.70 -9.14
N ASP A 6 1.92 -14.30 -10.34
CA ASP A 6 3.04 -15.00 -10.97
C ASP A 6 4.02 -13.97 -11.55
N VAL A 7 4.65 -13.22 -10.66
CA VAL A 7 5.60 -12.15 -10.94
C VAL A 7 6.82 -12.30 -10.06
N LYS A 8 8.00 -12.19 -10.66
CA LYS A 8 9.23 -12.03 -9.90
C LYS A 8 9.51 -10.53 -9.75
N TRP A 9 9.29 -10.04 -8.55
CA TRP A 9 9.56 -8.63 -8.25
C TRP A 9 11.06 -8.31 -8.35
N ILE A 10 11.37 -7.07 -8.73
CA ILE A 10 12.71 -6.52 -8.54
C ILE A 10 13.03 -6.55 -7.05
N HIS A 11 14.26 -6.89 -6.71
CA HIS A 11 14.65 -7.09 -5.31
C HIS A 11 15.96 -6.36 -4.95
N GLY A 12 16.37 -5.42 -5.82
CA GLY A 12 17.55 -4.59 -5.63
C GLY A 12 18.86 -5.29 -5.89
N SER A 13 19.94 -4.73 -5.37
CA SER A 13 21.30 -5.23 -5.57
C SER A 13 22.15 -5.06 -4.32
N ALA A 14 23.06 -5.99 -4.08
CA ALA A 14 24.09 -5.87 -3.04
C ALA A 14 25.09 -4.74 -3.33
N ASP A 15 25.28 -4.41 -4.61
CA ASP A 15 26.01 -3.22 -5.08
C ASP A 15 25.08 -2.40 -5.99
N CYS A 16 24.53 -1.34 -5.45
CA CYS A 16 23.58 -0.50 -6.17
C CYS A 16 24.22 0.27 -7.34
N ALA A 17 25.54 0.44 -7.38
CA ALA A 17 26.23 1.04 -8.52
C ALA A 17 26.20 0.10 -9.75
N LEU A 18 26.04 -1.19 -9.57
CA LEU A 18 25.93 -2.21 -10.61
C LEU A 18 24.48 -2.66 -10.86
N ASN A 19 23.50 -2.03 -10.19
CA ASN A 19 22.11 -2.40 -10.37
C ASN A 19 21.60 -2.08 -11.77
N SER A 20 21.07 -3.09 -12.47
CA SER A 20 20.48 -2.96 -13.80
C SER A 20 18.94 -3.03 -13.80
N GLU A 21 18.33 -3.22 -12.66
CA GLU A 21 16.86 -3.22 -12.53
C GLU A 21 16.29 -1.81 -12.77
N PRO A 22 15.07 -1.70 -13.32
CA PRO A 22 14.46 -0.40 -13.54
C PRO A 22 14.17 0.32 -12.21
N PRO A 23 14.03 1.66 -12.20
CA PRO A 23 13.67 2.42 -11.00
C PRO A 23 12.29 2.05 -10.45
N LEU A 24 11.36 1.64 -11.31
CA LEU A 24 10.03 1.14 -10.99
C LEU A 24 9.74 -0.12 -11.78
N HIS A 25 9.36 -1.19 -11.10
CA HIS A 25 8.78 -2.37 -11.72
C HIS A 25 7.27 -2.15 -11.87
N VAL A 26 6.74 -2.40 -13.06
CA VAL A 26 5.32 -2.25 -13.38
C VAL A 26 4.74 -3.62 -13.66
N HIS A 27 3.73 -4.03 -12.88
CA HIS A 27 3.02 -5.28 -13.05
C HIS A 27 1.51 -5.02 -13.22
N ALA A 28 0.94 -5.50 -14.32
CA ALA A 28 -0.50 -5.50 -14.50
C ALA A 28 -1.09 -6.70 -13.76
N PHE A 29 -1.81 -6.44 -12.66
CA PHE A 29 -2.55 -7.46 -11.93
C PHE A 29 -3.77 -7.95 -12.75
N ASP A 30 -4.49 -6.99 -13.31
CA ASP A 30 -5.55 -7.18 -14.28
C ASP A 30 -5.63 -5.97 -15.24
N ASP A 31 -6.66 -5.91 -16.10
CA ASP A 31 -6.82 -4.81 -17.05
C ASP A 31 -7.03 -3.44 -16.40
N ASN A 32 -7.43 -3.40 -15.13
CA ASN A 32 -7.81 -2.20 -14.39
C ASN A 32 -7.04 -2.00 -13.09
N THR A 33 -6.04 -2.84 -12.83
CA THR A 33 -5.24 -2.80 -11.60
C THR A 33 -3.76 -2.99 -11.94
N VAL A 34 -2.94 -2.00 -11.57
CA VAL A 34 -1.50 -2.05 -11.78
C VAL A 34 -0.80 -1.88 -10.44
N ILE A 35 0.18 -2.73 -10.20
CA ILE A 35 1.07 -2.69 -9.04
C ILE A 35 2.42 -2.18 -9.51
N LEU A 36 2.93 -1.15 -8.86
CA LEU A 36 4.27 -0.62 -9.07
C LEU A 36 5.11 -1.00 -7.86
N ARG A 37 6.37 -1.29 -8.08
CA ARG A 37 7.34 -1.49 -7.01
C ARG A 37 8.56 -0.63 -7.23
N GLU A 38 8.98 0.11 -6.21
CA GLU A 38 10.22 0.85 -6.19
C GLU A 38 11.42 -0.06 -6.11
N ASN A 39 12.50 0.35 -6.79
CA ASN A 39 13.77 -0.33 -6.70
C ASN A 39 14.45 -0.04 -5.35
N LYS A 40 14.83 -1.08 -4.63
CA LYS A 40 15.48 -0.96 -3.32
C LYS A 40 16.83 -0.23 -3.37
N CYS A 41 17.43 -0.09 -4.55
CA CYS A 41 18.61 0.76 -4.74
C CYS A 41 18.27 2.25 -4.87
N LEU A 42 17.00 2.62 -5.10
CA LEU A 42 16.56 4.02 -4.96
C LEU A 42 16.30 4.36 -3.50
N ASN A 43 15.56 3.51 -2.83
CA ASN A 43 15.32 3.56 -1.40
C ASN A 43 15.12 2.13 -0.88
N TYR A 44 15.73 1.79 0.24
CA TYR A 44 15.67 0.44 0.81
C TYR A 44 14.25 0.00 1.20
N GLU A 45 13.31 0.93 1.41
CA GLU A 45 11.90 0.65 1.68
C GLU A 45 11.28 -0.13 0.52
N GLY A 46 11.57 0.26 -0.74
CA GLY A 46 11.13 -0.47 -1.92
C GLY A 46 9.61 -0.63 -2.00
N ASN A 47 8.91 0.50 -1.83
CA ASN A 47 7.46 0.56 -1.67
C ASN A 47 6.70 -0.04 -2.84
N PHE A 48 5.55 -0.62 -2.52
CA PHE A 48 4.51 -0.96 -3.47
C PHE A 48 3.50 0.18 -3.55
N ILE A 49 3.21 0.60 -4.78
CA ILE A 49 2.29 1.68 -5.12
C ILE A 49 1.22 1.08 -6.02
N TYR A 50 -0.04 1.47 -5.83
CA TYR A 50 -1.15 0.84 -6.53
C TYR A 50 -1.89 1.85 -7.41
N LEU A 51 -2.16 1.49 -8.67
CA LEU A 51 -2.94 2.30 -9.60
C LEU A 51 -4.20 1.53 -10.02
N LEU A 52 -5.35 2.07 -9.63
CA LEU A 52 -6.66 1.44 -9.77
C LEU A 52 -7.52 2.26 -10.74
N PHE A 53 -8.05 1.62 -11.78
CA PHE A 53 -8.85 2.29 -12.79
C PHE A 53 -10.34 2.01 -12.61
N GLY A 54 -11.14 3.06 -12.70
CA GLY A 54 -12.58 3.00 -12.93
C GLY A 54 -12.97 3.77 -14.19
N GLN A 55 -14.26 3.82 -14.47
CA GLN A 55 -14.75 4.45 -15.70
C GLN A 55 -14.62 5.98 -15.68
N HIS A 56 -14.64 6.64 -14.53
CA HIS A 56 -14.64 8.10 -14.41
C HIS A 56 -13.31 8.66 -13.95
N ARG A 57 -12.58 7.91 -13.14
CA ARG A 57 -11.29 8.32 -12.56
C ARG A 57 -10.44 7.11 -12.22
N ALA A 58 -9.14 7.35 -12.06
CA ALA A 58 -8.21 6.41 -11.46
C ALA A 58 -7.81 6.86 -10.06
N LEU A 59 -7.40 5.91 -9.21
CA LEU A 59 -6.75 6.17 -7.93
C LEU A 59 -5.29 5.72 -8.02
N LEU A 60 -4.37 6.62 -7.69
CA LEU A 60 -2.99 6.30 -7.33
C LEU A 60 -2.91 6.29 -5.81
N LEU A 61 -2.63 5.13 -5.24
CA LEU A 61 -2.47 4.93 -3.80
C LEU A 61 -1.00 4.88 -3.47
N ASP A 62 -0.54 5.85 -2.70
CA ASP A 62 0.82 6.20 -2.34
C ASP A 62 1.66 6.77 -3.51
N THR A 63 2.72 7.49 -3.18
CA THR A 63 3.65 8.10 -4.15
C THR A 63 5.10 7.79 -3.88
N GLY A 64 5.38 6.86 -2.94
CA GLY A 64 6.69 6.28 -2.75
C GLY A 64 7.67 7.13 -1.95
N SER A 65 8.91 6.66 -1.92
CA SER A 65 9.99 7.11 -1.05
C SER A 65 10.90 8.15 -1.70
N GLU A 66 11.61 8.91 -0.87
CA GLU A 66 12.71 9.76 -1.31
C GLU A 66 13.86 8.92 -1.86
N PRO A 67 14.25 9.11 -3.14
CA PRO A 67 15.36 8.35 -3.70
C PRO A 67 16.70 8.80 -3.10
N GLN A 68 17.69 7.92 -3.11
CA GLN A 68 19.07 8.25 -2.75
C GLN A 68 19.60 9.45 -3.56
N PRO A 69 20.55 10.24 -3.01
CA PRO A 69 21.13 11.37 -3.72
C PRO A 69 21.60 11.01 -5.14
N HIS A 70 21.35 11.91 -6.09
CA HIS A 70 21.65 11.74 -7.52
C HIS A 70 20.79 10.73 -8.28
N HIS A 71 19.78 10.12 -7.65
CA HIS A 71 18.76 9.31 -8.29
C HIS A 71 17.43 10.07 -8.38
N SER A 72 16.51 9.56 -9.19
CA SER A 72 15.16 10.12 -9.30
C SER A 72 14.13 8.99 -9.35
N LEU A 73 13.01 9.21 -8.71
CA LEU A 73 11.83 8.35 -8.83
C LEU A 73 10.96 8.90 -9.98
N PRO A 74 10.89 8.24 -11.16
CA PRO A 74 10.13 8.74 -12.31
C PRO A 74 8.64 8.37 -12.23
N LEU A 75 8.01 8.54 -11.04
CA LEU A 75 6.67 8.05 -10.78
C LEU A 75 5.63 8.68 -11.70
N ARG A 76 5.62 10.01 -11.79
CA ARG A 76 4.68 10.75 -12.65
C ARG A 76 4.72 10.26 -14.09
N LYS A 77 5.93 10.15 -14.66
CA LYS A 77 6.10 9.69 -16.03
C LYS A 77 5.58 8.27 -16.21
N THR A 78 5.90 7.37 -15.28
CA THR A 78 5.46 5.97 -15.31
C THR A 78 3.94 5.87 -15.24
N VAL A 79 3.31 6.62 -14.32
CA VAL A 79 1.85 6.68 -14.18
C VAL A 79 1.19 7.23 -15.44
N ASP A 80 1.71 8.32 -16.02
CA ASP A 80 1.18 8.90 -17.26
C ASP A 80 1.30 7.92 -18.44
N ASP A 81 2.40 7.18 -18.55
CA ASP A 81 2.58 6.14 -19.59
C ASP A 81 1.56 5.00 -19.43
N ILE A 82 1.28 4.57 -18.20
CA ILE A 82 0.27 3.54 -17.90
C ILE A 82 -1.14 4.06 -18.23
N LEU A 83 -1.47 5.27 -17.76
CA LEU A 83 -2.75 5.94 -18.04
C LEU A 83 -3.01 6.05 -19.54
N ASN A 84 -2.03 6.49 -20.32
CA ASN A 84 -2.16 6.63 -21.77
C ASN A 84 -2.38 5.27 -22.46
N LYS A 85 -1.71 4.21 -22.04
CA LYS A 85 -1.93 2.85 -22.56
C LYS A 85 -3.34 2.37 -22.23
N TRP A 86 -3.80 2.57 -20.99
CA TRP A 86 -5.13 2.18 -20.57
C TRP A 86 -6.22 2.94 -21.33
N LEU A 87 -6.07 4.28 -21.48
CA LEU A 87 -7.00 5.11 -22.26
C LEU A 87 -7.12 4.64 -23.72
N THR A 88 -5.99 4.31 -24.34
CA THR A 88 -5.93 3.80 -25.71
C THR A 88 -6.67 2.45 -25.82
N ALA A 89 -6.39 1.52 -24.91
CA ALA A 89 -7.01 0.19 -24.90
C ALA A 89 -8.53 0.24 -24.68
N HIS A 90 -9.00 1.22 -23.89
CA HIS A 90 -10.42 1.40 -23.56
C HIS A 90 -11.13 2.45 -24.42
N HIS A 91 -10.48 2.97 -25.48
CA HIS A 91 -11.03 3.98 -26.41
C HIS A 91 -11.56 5.23 -25.68
N ARG A 92 -10.85 5.72 -24.67
CA ARG A 92 -11.25 6.87 -23.86
C ARG A 92 -10.34 8.09 -24.12
N PRO A 93 -10.90 9.31 -24.16
CA PRO A 93 -10.10 10.51 -24.41
C PRO A 93 -9.31 10.99 -23.19
N SER A 94 -9.81 10.76 -21.98
CA SER A 94 -9.20 11.19 -20.73
C SER A 94 -9.73 10.43 -19.53
N THR A 95 -9.03 10.54 -18.41
CA THR A 95 -9.48 10.11 -17.08
C THR A 95 -8.92 11.05 -16.01
N ALA A 96 -9.72 11.38 -15.01
CA ALA A 96 -9.25 12.10 -13.84
C ALA A 96 -8.38 11.18 -12.95
N LEU A 97 -7.45 11.77 -12.19
CA LEU A 97 -6.61 11.06 -11.25
C LEU A 97 -6.84 11.59 -9.83
N VAL A 98 -7.08 10.69 -8.90
CA VAL A 98 -6.99 10.93 -7.46
C VAL A 98 -5.67 10.33 -7.00
N VAL A 99 -4.85 11.13 -6.31
CA VAL A 99 -3.67 10.67 -5.58
C VAL A 99 -4.03 10.72 -4.11
N ALA A 100 -4.00 9.58 -3.46
CA ALA A 100 -4.27 9.46 -2.02
C ALA A 100 -3.28 8.48 -1.39
N HIS A 101 -3.22 8.47 -0.07
CA HIS A 101 -2.18 7.77 0.67
C HIS A 101 -2.78 6.82 1.68
N THR A 102 -2.07 5.73 1.95
CA THR A 102 -2.36 4.88 3.09
C THR A 102 -2.14 5.65 4.39
N HIS A 103 -1.07 6.44 4.48
CA HIS A 103 -0.78 7.29 5.64
C HIS A 103 0.25 8.40 5.28
N SER A 104 0.68 9.19 6.27
CA SER A 104 1.47 10.40 6.04
C SER A 104 2.99 10.23 6.18
N HIS A 105 3.52 9.03 6.39
CA HIS A 105 4.97 8.83 6.40
C HIS A 105 5.61 9.18 5.07
N LEU A 106 6.85 9.67 5.13
CA LEU A 106 7.52 10.30 3.98
C LEU A 106 7.70 9.34 2.80
N ASP A 107 7.87 8.08 3.06
CA ASP A 107 8.02 7.03 2.05
C ASP A 107 6.72 6.68 1.32
N HIS A 108 5.57 7.23 1.74
CA HIS A 108 4.28 7.09 1.06
C HIS A 108 3.84 8.34 0.31
N VAL A 109 4.42 9.50 0.63
CA VAL A 109 3.94 10.81 0.13
C VAL A 109 5.00 11.61 -0.62
N PHE A 110 6.22 11.09 -0.71
CA PHE A 110 7.37 11.88 -1.18
C PHE A 110 7.17 12.47 -2.58
N ALA A 111 6.65 11.71 -3.53
CA ALA A 111 6.54 12.19 -4.90
C ALA A 111 5.22 12.94 -5.23
N ASP A 112 4.44 13.36 -4.25
CA ASP A 112 3.23 14.19 -4.42
C ASP A 112 3.49 15.43 -5.28
N TYR A 113 4.66 16.05 -5.11
CA TYR A 113 5.07 17.23 -5.86
C TYR A 113 5.06 17.01 -7.37
N GLN A 114 5.27 15.78 -7.83
CA GLN A 114 5.23 15.44 -9.25
C GLN A 114 3.81 15.57 -9.84
N PHE A 115 2.77 15.45 -9.00
CA PHE A 115 1.37 15.47 -9.42
C PHE A 115 0.69 16.82 -9.17
N ALA A 116 1.33 17.73 -8.42
CA ALA A 116 0.74 19.02 -8.00
C ALA A 116 0.28 19.90 -9.17
N SER A 117 0.93 19.81 -10.32
CA SER A 117 0.57 20.57 -11.54
C SER A 117 -0.03 19.71 -12.65
N ARG A 118 -0.37 18.44 -12.36
CA ARG A 118 -0.95 17.55 -13.36
C ARG A 118 -2.42 17.95 -13.62
N PRO A 119 -2.84 18.16 -14.90
CA PRO A 119 -4.23 18.40 -15.23
C PRO A 119 -5.15 17.26 -14.72
N ASP A 120 -6.41 17.61 -14.44
CA ASP A 120 -7.45 16.66 -14.00
C ASP A 120 -7.01 15.76 -12.85
N THR A 121 -6.23 16.32 -11.90
CA THR A 121 -5.68 15.58 -10.77
C THR A 121 -6.01 16.26 -9.44
N VAL A 122 -6.41 15.45 -8.48
CA VAL A 122 -6.56 15.85 -7.08
C VAL A 122 -5.53 15.08 -6.27
N VAL A 123 -4.62 15.80 -5.60
CA VAL A 123 -3.72 15.22 -4.59
C VAL A 123 -4.34 15.48 -3.22
N VAL A 124 -4.74 14.42 -2.55
CA VAL A 124 -5.27 14.48 -1.19
C VAL A 124 -4.10 14.69 -0.23
N LYS A 125 -4.06 15.86 0.43
CA LYS A 125 -2.96 16.14 1.37
C LYS A 125 -2.92 15.09 2.49
N PRO A 126 -1.72 14.60 2.86
CA PRO A 126 -1.55 13.59 3.90
C PRO A 126 -1.68 14.21 5.32
N SER A 127 -2.82 14.80 5.61
CA SER A 127 -3.14 15.34 6.93
C SER A 127 -4.54 14.95 7.33
N LEU A 128 -4.76 14.65 8.61
CA LEU A 128 -6.05 14.17 9.08
C LEU A 128 -7.22 15.07 8.68
N PRO A 129 -7.17 16.42 8.82
CA PRO A 129 -8.27 17.26 8.38
C PRO A 129 -8.55 17.18 6.87
N ALA A 130 -7.51 17.04 6.03
CA ALA A 130 -7.70 16.96 4.58
C ALA A 130 -8.30 15.61 4.18
N ILE A 131 -7.86 14.53 4.80
CA ILE A 131 -8.37 13.16 4.61
C ILE A 131 -9.83 13.09 5.04
N GLN A 132 -10.15 13.58 6.24
CA GLN A 132 -11.52 13.63 6.74
C GLN A 132 -12.45 14.41 5.81
N ASN A 133 -12.00 15.57 5.32
CA ASN A 133 -12.79 16.39 4.41
C ASN A 133 -12.97 15.71 3.04
N PHE A 134 -11.92 15.13 2.46
CA PHE A 134 -11.98 14.53 1.13
C PHE A 134 -12.85 13.27 1.12
N PHE A 135 -12.68 12.39 2.12
CA PHE A 135 -13.41 11.14 2.24
C PHE A 135 -14.67 11.24 3.10
N ASN A 136 -15.08 12.46 3.51
CA ASN A 136 -16.26 12.66 4.36
C ASN A 136 -16.25 11.79 5.64
N LEU A 137 -15.10 11.72 6.31
CA LEU A 137 -14.86 10.93 7.52
C LEU A 137 -14.96 11.79 8.78
N ALA A 138 -16.06 12.54 8.95
CA ALA A 138 -16.24 13.49 10.06
C ALA A 138 -16.18 12.80 11.43
N ASP A 139 -16.66 11.56 11.53
CA ASP A 139 -16.59 10.73 12.75
C ASP A 139 -15.40 9.76 12.68
N TRP A 140 -14.21 10.31 12.51
CA TRP A 140 -12.96 9.56 12.52
C TRP A 140 -12.68 8.90 13.88
N PRO A 141 -12.28 7.64 13.93
CA PRO A 141 -12.09 6.68 12.83
C PRO A 141 -13.29 5.73 12.64
N ASN A 142 -14.49 6.06 13.10
CA ASN A 142 -15.58 5.11 13.32
C ASN A 142 -16.38 4.75 12.07
N HIS A 143 -16.33 5.60 11.03
CA HIS A 143 -17.07 5.36 9.79
C HIS A 143 -16.15 5.04 8.61
N THR A 144 -16.67 4.25 7.68
CA THR A 144 -16.07 4.00 6.38
C THR A 144 -16.68 4.94 5.32
N TYR A 145 -15.97 5.13 4.21
CA TYR A 145 -16.45 5.90 3.07
C TYR A 145 -16.31 5.06 1.79
N THR A 146 -17.22 5.23 0.86
CA THR A 146 -17.12 4.60 -0.46
C THR A 146 -16.64 5.62 -1.49
N LEU A 147 -15.45 5.39 -2.05
CA LEU A 147 -14.93 6.13 -3.19
C LEU A 147 -15.31 5.37 -4.47
N ASP A 148 -16.26 5.90 -5.24
CA ASP A 148 -16.60 5.34 -6.55
C ASP A 148 -15.69 5.92 -7.64
N LEU A 149 -14.92 5.04 -8.30
CA LEU A 149 -14.10 5.40 -9.44
C LEU A 149 -14.88 5.40 -10.78
N GLY A 150 -16.16 5.13 -10.72
CA GLY A 150 -17.04 4.92 -11.87
C GLY A 150 -17.20 3.43 -12.17
N GLY A 151 -18.16 2.80 -11.48
CA GLY A 151 -18.41 1.36 -11.56
C GLY A 151 -17.37 0.48 -10.85
N ARG A 152 -16.45 1.09 -10.09
CA ARG A 152 -15.52 0.43 -9.18
C ARG A 152 -15.58 1.13 -7.83
N ALA A 153 -16.22 0.49 -6.87
CA ALA A 153 -16.36 0.99 -5.51
C ALA A 153 -15.18 0.54 -4.65
N LEU A 154 -14.53 1.51 -4.01
CA LEU A 154 -13.48 1.29 -3.03
C LEU A 154 -14.01 1.68 -1.65
N THR A 155 -13.92 0.80 -0.68
CA THR A 155 -14.25 1.13 0.72
C THR A 155 -13.00 1.64 1.43
N ILE A 156 -13.03 2.88 1.86
CA ILE A 156 -11.99 3.53 2.65
C ILE A 156 -12.28 3.25 4.12
N ILE A 157 -11.35 2.62 4.80
CA ILE A 157 -11.48 2.15 6.19
C ILE A 157 -10.40 2.86 7.01
N PRO A 158 -10.75 3.77 7.94
CA PRO A 158 -9.76 4.34 8.86
C PRO A 158 -9.13 3.26 9.73
N THR A 159 -7.80 3.20 9.72
CA THR A 159 -7.01 2.23 10.50
C THR A 159 -5.82 2.89 11.20
N PRO A 160 -6.08 3.94 12.06
CA PRO A 160 -5.00 4.57 12.80
C PRO A 160 -4.33 3.61 13.77
N GLY A 161 -3.07 3.88 14.08
CA GLY A 161 -2.30 3.14 15.07
C GLY A 161 -0.86 2.88 14.68
N HIS A 162 -0.57 2.50 13.42
CA HIS A 162 0.77 2.62 12.85
C HIS A 162 1.14 4.10 12.74
N GLU A 163 0.23 4.90 12.20
CA GLU A 163 0.29 6.36 12.14
C GLU A 163 -1.16 6.91 12.22
N GLN A 164 -1.32 8.17 12.65
CA GLN A 164 -2.63 8.78 12.96
C GLN A 164 -3.57 8.86 11.76
N THR A 165 -3.04 9.08 10.54
CA THR A 165 -3.85 9.27 9.32
C THR A 165 -4.09 7.98 8.56
N HIS A 166 -3.66 6.84 9.10
CA HIS A 166 -3.62 5.58 8.36
C HIS A 166 -5.01 5.12 7.90
N LEU A 167 -5.06 4.69 6.63
CA LEU A 167 -6.22 4.14 5.93
C LEU A 167 -5.90 2.78 5.35
N SER A 168 -6.83 1.84 5.47
CA SER A 168 -6.88 0.65 4.61
C SER A 168 -7.96 0.81 3.56
N ILE A 169 -7.79 0.21 2.39
CA ILE A 169 -8.72 0.35 1.27
C ILE A 169 -9.13 -1.04 0.78
N TYR A 170 -10.42 -1.31 0.76
CA TYR A 170 -10.95 -2.54 0.17
C TYR A 170 -11.51 -2.27 -1.22
N ASP A 171 -11.07 -3.06 -2.18
CA ASP A 171 -11.58 -3.06 -3.55
C ASP A 171 -12.53 -4.23 -3.76
N GLU A 172 -13.80 -3.92 -3.94
CA GLU A 172 -14.81 -4.95 -4.13
C GLU A 172 -14.64 -5.72 -5.45
N GLN A 173 -14.06 -5.10 -6.47
CA GLN A 173 -13.88 -5.74 -7.78
C GLN A 173 -12.83 -6.85 -7.73
N THR A 174 -11.68 -6.60 -7.13
CA THR A 174 -10.56 -7.55 -7.04
C THR A 174 -10.57 -8.37 -5.76
N LYS A 175 -11.38 -7.97 -4.77
CA LYS A 175 -11.39 -8.52 -3.41
C LYS A 175 -10.05 -8.34 -2.69
N ILE A 176 -9.30 -7.31 -3.06
CA ILE A 176 -8.04 -6.94 -2.41
C ILE A 176 -8.31 -5.98 -1.27
N MET A 177 -7.69 -6.24 -0.11
CA MET A 177 -7.54 -5.30 0.98
C MET A 177 -6.13 -4.71 0.92
N PHE A 178 -6.02 -3.43 0.56
CA PHE A 178 -4.78 -2.66 0.62
C PHE A 178 -4.63 -2.15 2.05
N THR A 179 -3.60 -2.60 2.74
CA THR A 179 -3.44 -2.38 4.18
C THR A 179 -2.30 -1.43 4.54
N GLY A 180 -1.61 -0.85 3.55
CA GLY A 180 -0.47 0.01 3.85
C GLY A 180 0.49 -0.67 4.83
N ASP A 181 0.81 0.03 5.91
CA ASP A 181 1.71 -0.45 6.94
C ASP A 181 1.01 -1.01 8.18
N MET A 182 -0.32 -1.06 8.14
CA MET A 182 -1.10 -1.74 9.18
C MET A 182 -0.87 -3.27 9.19
N LEU A 183 -0.70 -3.88 7.99
CA LEU A 183 -0.48 -5.33 7.85
C LEU A 183 0.22 -5.62 6.53
N TYR A 184 1.43 -6.15 6.60
CA TYR A 184 2.24 -6.61 5.47
C TYR A 184 3.23 -7.68 5.92
N ALA A 185 3.94 -8.31 4.98
CA ALA A 185 4.99 -9.27 5.30
C ALA A 185 6.25 -8.55 5.79
N GLY A 186 6.26 -8.12 7.06
CA GLY A 186 7.33 -7.30 7.62
C GLY A 186 7.21 -7.00 9.11
N LEU A 187 7.87 -5.90 9.51
CA LEU A 187 7.88 -5.39 10.89
C LEU A 187 6.81 -4.31 11.03
N LEU A 188 5.70 -4.66 11.65
CA LEU A 188 4.57 -3.77 11.86
C LEU A 188 4.85 -2.86 13.06
N THR A 189 5.42 -1.69 12.82
CA THR A 189 5.66 -0.67 13.85
C THR A 189 4.35 0.00 14.26
N VAL A 190 4.20 0.31 15.53
CA VAL A 190 2.96 0.82 16.10
C VAL A 190 3.22 2.00 17.01
N ASP A 191 2.75 3.19 16.62
CA ASP A 191 2.86 4.44 17.39
C ASP A 191 1.79 4.55 18.49
N ASP A 192 0.55 4.17 18.16
CA ASP A 192 -0.60 4.22 19.07
C ASP A 192 -1.22 2.84 19.21
N TRP A 193 -0.80 2.12 20.24
CA TRP A 193 -1.24 0.75 20.49
C TRP A 193 -2.75 0.60 20.69
N PRO A 194 -3.43 1.42 21.52
CA PRO A 194 -4.89 1.38 21.63
C PRO A 194 -5.61 1.55 20.30
N ALA A 195 -5.19 2.52 19.48
CA ALA A 195 -5.78 2.76 18.17
C ALA A 195 -5.52 1.61 17.20
N TYR A 196 -4.31 1.03 17.22
CA TYR A 196 -3.92 -0.11 16.39
C TYR A 196 -4.78 -1.35 16.67
N ARG A 197 -4.99 -1.68 17.95
CA ARG A 197 -5.88 -2.78 18.37
C ARG A 197 -7.30 -2.60 17.83
N LEU A 198 -7.87 -1.41 17.98
CA LEU A 198 -9.21 -1.10 17.47
C LEU A 198 -9.25 -1.17 15.94
N SER A 199 -8.17 -0.82 15.27
CA SER A 199 -8.04 -0.91 13.83
C SER A 199 -7.93 -2.35 13.35
N ALA A 200 -7.17 -3.21 14.04
CA ALA A 200 -7.10 -4.64 13.77
C ALA A 200 -8.47 -5.32 13.93
N GLU A 201 -9.19 -4.99 14.99
CA GLU A 201 -10.57 -5.49 15.21
C GLU A 201 -11.52 -4.99 14.09
N ARG A 202 -11.43 -3.72 13.67
CA ARG A 202 -12.24 -3.16 12.58
C ARG A 202 -12.00 -3.88 11.26
N LEU A 203 -10.74 -4.15 10.92
CA LEU A 203 -10.39 -4.92 9.71
C LEU A 203 -10.94 -6.35 9.79
N ALA A 204 -10.84 -7.02 10.94
CA ALA A 204 -11.35 -8.36 11.13
C ALA A 204 -12.90 -8.42 11.02
N GLN A 205 -13.60 -7.47 11.62
CA GLN A 205 -15.07 -7.34 11.49
C GLN A 205 -15.47 -7.11 10.03
N PHE A 206 -14.73 -6.25 9.30
CA PHE A 206 -14.96 -6.02 7.88
C PHE A 206 -14.75 -7.30 7.07
N ALA A 207 -13.62 -7.97 7.26
CA ALA A 207 -13.28 -9.21 6.55
C ALA A 207 -14.24 -10.38 6.87
N ALA A 208 -14.85 -10.40 8.06
CA ALA A 208 -15.85 -11.41 8.41
C ALA A 208 -17.15 -11.29 7.59
N THR A 209 -17.44 -10.12 7.05
CA THR A 209 -18.68 -9.84 6.28
C THR A 209 -18.43 -9.57 4.80
N HIS A 210 -17.18 -9.43 4.38
CA HIS A 210 -16.77 -9.17 2.99
C HIS A 210 -15.78 -10.23 2.53
N SER A 211 -15.91 -10.62 1.26
CA SER A 211 -14.98 -11.59 0.66
C SER A 211 -13.64 -10.93 0.38
N VAL A 212 -12.65 -11.13 1.24
CA VAL A 212 -11.26 -10.70 0.99
C VAL A 212 -10.50 -11.89 0.37
N ALA A 213 -9.89 -11.68 -0.79
CA ALA A 213 -9.06 -12.68 -1.46
C ALA A 213 -7.58 -12.53 -1.11
N TYR A 214 -7.11 -11.29 -1.05
CA TYR A 214 -5.71 -10.95 -0.81
C TYR A 214 -5.59 -9.72 0.10
N VAL A 215 -4.52 -9.69 0.88
CA VAL A 215 -4.08 -8.53 1.67
C VAL A 215 -2.76 -8.07 1.09
N LEU A 216 -2.69 -6.80 0.69
CA LEU A 216 -1.50 -6.19 0.10
C LEU A 216 -1.09 -4.98 0.93
N GLY A 217 0.09 -5.05 1.54
CA GLY A 217 0.69 -3.90 2.22
C GLY A 217 1.61 -3.11 1.30
N SER A 218 2.35 -2.16 1.87
CA SER A 218 3.23 -1.28 1.09
C SER A 218 4.68 -1.78 1.03
N HIS A 219 5.04 -2.80 1.82
CA HIS A 219 6.42 -3.31 1.90
C HIS A 219 6.49 -4.84 1.89
N ILE A 220 7.70 -5.35 1.66
CA ILE A 220 8.11 -6.72 2.01
C ILE A 220 9.45 -6.62 2.72
N GLU A 221 9.48 -7.07 3.98
CA GLU A 221 10.69 -7.11 4.81
C GLU A 221 10.97 -8.52 5.33
N MET A 222 9.96 -9.39 5.33
CA MET A 222 10.11 -10.80 5.68
C MET A 222 10.81 -11.56 4.56
N LYS A 223 11.58 -12.57 4.96
CA LYS A 223 12.10 -13.60 4.06
C LYS A 223 11.06 -14.68 3.81
N GLN A 224 11.30 -15.53 2.82
CA GLN A 224 10.53 -16.77 2.62
C GLN A 224 10.63 -17.71 3.83
N GLU A 225 11.73 -17.61 4.60
CA GLU A 225 11.86 -18.30 5.87
C GLU A 225 10.97 -17.63 6.91
N PRO A 226 10.00 -18.35 7.52
CA PRO A 226 9.10 -17.79 8.51
C PRO A 226 9.83 -17.12 9.68
N ARG A 227 9.28 -16.04 10.21
CA ARG A 227 9.82 -15.29 11.38
C ARG A 227 11.16 -14.63 11.13
N SER A 228 11.61 -14.54 9.90
CA SER A 228 12.92 -14.01 9.52
C SER A 228 12.77 -12.72 8.72
N LEU A 229 13.32 -11.62 9.26
CA LEU A 229 13.36 -10.31 8.61
C LEU A 229 14.70 -10.10 7.90
N TYR A 230 14.70 -9.28 6.87
CA TYR A 230 15.90 -8.60 6.43
C TYR A 230 16.23 -7.47 7.40
N PRO A 231 17.53 -7.19 7.65
CA PRO A 231 17.92 -6.01 8.44
C PRO A 231 17.42 -4.72 7.77
N ILE A 232 17.01 -3.75 8.59
CA ILE A 232 16.63 -2.41 8.11
C ILE A 232 17.78 -1.81 7.28
N GLY A 233 17.44 -1.17 6.17
CA GLY A 233 18.42 -0.60 5.24
C GLY A 233 18.97 -1.60 4.21
N THR A 234 18.47 -2.85 4.16
CA THR A 234 18.92 -3.85 3.19
C THR A 234 18.41 -3.50 1.79
N THR A 235 19.34 -3.28 0.86
CA THR A 235 19.05 -2.96 -0.55
C THR A 235 18.98 -4.19 -1.46
N TYR A 236 19.22 -5.40 -0.95
CA TYR A 236 19.18 -6.64 -1.72
C TYR A 236 18.43 -7.74 -0.97
N GLN A 237 17.26 -8.09 -1.47
CA GLN A 237 16.33 -9.03 -0.81
C GLN A 237 15.88 -10.15 -1.77
N PRO A 238 16.79 -11.03 -2.24
CA PRO A 238 16.49 -12.04 -3.27
C PRO A 238 15.59 -13.19 -2.81
N GLN A 239 15.38 -13.32 -1.50
CA GLN A 239 14.56 -14.36 -0.87
C GLN A 239 13.44 -13.74 -0.04
N GLU A 240 12.90 -12.60 -0.48
CA GLU A 240 11.79 -11.96 0.19
C GLU A 240 10.51 -12.80 0.13
N HIS A 241 9.65 -12.59 1.11
CA HIS A 241 8.30 -13.15 1.14
C HIS A 241 7.50 -12.72 -0.10
N VAL A 242 6.39 -13.38 -0.39
CA VAL A 242 5.46 -12.92 -1.42
C VAL A 242 4.74 -11.63 -0.95
N LEU A 243 4.33 -10.78 -1.90
CA LEU A 243 3.61 -9.55 -1.57
C LEU A 243 2.25 -9.83 -0.91
N GLN A 244 1.50 -10.76 -1.49
CA GLN A 244 0.14 -11.06 -1.05
C GLN A 244 0.14 -11.94 0.20
N LEU A 245 -0.52 -11.46 1.25
CA LEU A 245 -0.92 -12.29 2.38
C LEU A 245 -2.32 -12.85 2.12
N GLY A 246 -2.64 -13.98 2.76
CA GLY A 246 -3.99 -14.53 2.77
C GLY A 246 -4.92 -13.73 3.70
N PRO A 247 -6.25 -13.81 3.52
CA PRO A 247 -7.19 -13.10 4.38
C PRO A 247 -7.11 -13.52 5.85
N GLN A 248 -6.56 -14.69 6.15
CA GLN A 248 -6.33 -15.19 7.51
C GLN A 248 -5.38 -14.29 8.30
N SER A 249 -4.45 -13.60 7.64
CA SER A 249 -3.50 -12.70 8.31
C SER A 249 -4.21 -11.55 9.04
N ILE A 250 -5.37 -11.10 8.56
CA ILE A 250 -6.19 -10.08 9.24
C ILE A 250 -6.68 -10.61 10.60
N PHE A 251 -7.16 -11.84 10.63
CA PHE A 251 -7.66 -12.45 11.87
C PHE A 251 -6.51 -12.80 12.81
N GLN A 252 -5.37 -13.24 12.29
CA GLN A 252 -4.17 -13.48 13.10
C GLN A 252 -3.67 -12.19 13.74
N LEU A 253 -3.67 -11.07 13.00
CA LEU A 253 -3.31 -9.75 13.55
C LEU A 253 -4.26 -9.36 14.70
N ARG A 254 -5.59 -9.47 14.48
CA ARG A 254 -6.58 -9.17 15.51
C ARG A 254 -6.37 -10.04 16.75
N ASP A 255 -6.22 -11.35 16.58
CA ASP A 255 -6.06 -12.31 17.68
C ASP A 255 -4.78 -12.04 18.48
N ALA A 256 -3.67 -11.69 17.80
CA ALA A 256 -2.44 -11.28 18.44
C ALA A 256 -2.62 -9.99 19.26
N CYS A 257 -3.26 -8.98 18.69
CA CYS A 257 -3.55 -7.72 19.38
C CYS A 257 -4.47 -7.94 20.61
N GLU A 258 -5.46 -8.82 20.48
CA GLU A 258 -6.34 -9.18 21.59
C GLU A 258 -5.59 -9.92 22.70
N ALA A 259 -4.73 -10.88 22.36
CA ALA A 259 -3.91 -11.63 23.30
C ALA A 259 -2.93 -10.74 24.08
N MET A 260 -2.33 -9.75 23.43
CA MET A 260 -1.46 -8.77 24.09
C MET A 260 -2.20 -7.83 25.04
N GLY A 261 -3.48 -7.53 24.74
CA GLY A 261 -4.30 -6.65 25.58
C GLY A 261 -3.66 -5.28 25.81
N ASP A 262 -3.56 -4.86 27.07
CA ASP A 262 -2.97 -3.57 27.47
C ASP A 262 -1.47 -3.67 27.78
N ASN A 263 -0.81 -4.77 27.41
CA ASN A 263 0.61 -5.00 27.62
C ASN A 263 1.33 -5.25 26.28
N PRO A 264 1.47 -4.22 25.42
CA PRO A 264 2.10 -4.37 24.12
C PRO A 264 3.56 -4.80 24.24
N HIS A 265 3.97 -5.70 23.40
CA HIS A 265 5.35 -6.18 23.31
C HIS A 265 5.62 -6.69 21.89
N ARG A 266 6.89 -6.87 21.57
CA ARG A 266 7.26 -7.48 20.29
C ARG A 266 6.69 -8.89 20.20
N ASP A 267 5.86 -9.15 19.19
CA ASP A 267 5.23 -10.45 18.94
C ASP A 267 5.56 -10.96 17.54
N VAL A 268 5.98 -12.23 17.44
CA VAL A 268 6.60 -12.80 16.23
C VAL A 268 5.69 -13.88 15.64
N HIS A 269 5.16 -13.59 14.45
CA HIS A 269 4.37 -14.51 13.65
C HIS A 269 5.15 -14.98 12.41
N ASP A 270 4.63 -15.97 11.71
CA ASP A 270 5.32 -16.57 10.56
C ASP A 270 5.47 -15.57 9.39
N GLU A 271 4.48 -14.69 9.18
CA GLU A 271 4.41 -13.76 8.05
C GLU A 271 4.59 -12.28 8.45
N PHE A 272 4.54 -11.93 9.73
CA PHE A 272 4.73 -10.56 10.23
C PHE A 272 5.22 -10.54 11.67
N ILE A 273 5.72 -9.40 12.09
CA ILE A 273 6.15 -9.17 13.48
C ILE A 273 5.51 -7.86 13.95
N ILE A 274 4.75 -7.89 15.04
CA ILE A 274 4.21 -6.68 15.64
C ILE A 274 5.28 -6.07 16.54
N TYR A 275 5.51 -4.77 16.38
CA TYR A 275 6.52 -4.04 17.13
C TYR A 275 5.96 -2.70 17.65
N PRO A 276 5.35 -2.68 18.85
CA PRO A 276 4.96 -1.44 19.52
C PRO A 276 6.20 -0.63 19.92
N GLU A 277 6.20 0.68 19.62
CA GLU A 277 7.28 1.63 19.98
C GLU A 277 7.08 2.21 21.38
#